data_de5239e0d8a1df44f69247b7ec0e8238
#
_entry.id   de5239e0d8a1df44f69247b7ec0e8238
#
_cell.length_a   1.000
_cell.length_b   1.000
_cell.length_c   1.000
_cell.angle_alpha   90.00
_cell.angle_beta   90.00
_cell.angle_gamma   90.00
#
_symmetry.space_group_name_H-M   'P 1'
#
loop_
_entity.id
_entity.type
_entity.pdbx_description
1 polymer ?
#
loop_
_entity_poly.entity_id
_entity_poly.type
_entity_poly.pdbx_seq_one_letter_code
_entity_poly.pdbx_strand_id
1 'polypeptide(L)'
;QRTAVGFYGLHVHEGVLARGAKVTGATVHFVDSGMDTGPIILQKAVEVQQGDTPKSLQQRVMEEAEWKILPQAIDLIAQGRVTVVDGKTIIAS
;
A
#
# COMPACT_ATOMS: atom_id res chain seq x y z
N GLN A 1 -5.46 -21.04 -2.57
CA GLN A 1 -4.51 -19.97 -2.82
C GLN A 1 -4.47 -19.02 -1.63
N ARG A 2 -3.27 -18.75 -1.16
CA ARG A 2 -3.12 -17.94 0.04
C ARG A 2 -3.16 -16.45 -0.30
N THR A 3 -3.97 -15.71 0.42
CA THR A 3 -4.03 -14.26 0.31
C THR A 3 -3.27 -13.62 1.45
N ALA A 4 -2.31 -12.76 1.10
CA ALA A 4 -1.57 -11.99 2.08
C ALA A 4 -1.38 -10.59 1.54
N VAL A 5 -1.27 -9.64 2.44
CA VAL A 5 -1.08 -8.24 2.07
C VAL A 5 0.19 -7.71 2.69
N GLY A 6 0.85 -6.80 2.02
CA GLY A 6 2.10 -6.24 2.49
C GLY A 6 2.12 -4.72 2.40
N PHE A 7 2.98 -4.12 3.23
CA PHE A 7 3.19 -2.69 3.27
C PHE A 7 4.67 -2.37 3.22
N TYR A 8 4.97 -1.15 2.82
CA TYR A 8 6.34 -0.64 2.85
C TYR A 8 6.76 -0.33 4.27
N GLY A 9 8.02 -0.60 4.58
CA GLY A 9 8.60 -0.33 5.89
C GLY A 9 9.24 1.05 5.97
N LEU A 10 9.87 1.31 7.11
CA LEU A 10 10.50 2.59 7.41
C LEU A 10 11.59 2.96 6.40
N HIS A 11 12.33 1.98 5.88
CA HIS A 11 13.40 2.24 4.90
C HIS A 11 12.88 2.88 3.62
N VAL A 12 11.66 2.54 3.20
CA VAL A 12 11.06 3.15 2.02
C VAL A 12 10.82 4.63 2.27
N HIS A 13 10.36 4.98 3.46
CA HIS A 13 10.11 6.39 3.81
C HIS A 13 11.41 7.18 3.88
N GLU A 14 12.49 6.57 4.35
CA GLU A 14 13.81 7.20 4.34
C GLU A 14 14.24 7.53 2.91
N GLY A 15 14.06 6.59 1.99
CA GLY A 15 14.38 6.82 0.57
C GLY A 15 13.53 7.90 -0.06
N VAL A 16 12.24 7.93 0.26
CA VAL A 16 11.32 8.95 -0.24
C VAL A 16 11.79 10.34 0.18
N LEU A 17 12.14 10.51 1.45
CA LEU A 17 12.60 11.80 1.96
C LEU A 17 13.95 12.20 1.39
N ALA A 18 14.87 11.25 1.26
CA ALA A 18 16.21 11.51 0.74
C ALA A 18 16.15 12.01 -0.72
N ARG A 19 15.15 11.57 -1.47
CA ARG A 19 14.99 11.99 -2.87
C ARG A 19 14.17 13.26 -3.01
N GLY A 20 13.65 13.81 -1.93
CA GLY A 20 12.84 15.00 -1.97
C GLY A 20 11.47 14.79 -2.60
N ALA A 21 10.95 13.58 -2.56
CA ALA A 21 9.65 13.29 -3.14
C ALA A 21 8.55 14.09 -2.44
N LYS A 22 7.55 14.49 -3.20
CA LYS A 22 6.43 15.31 -2.68
C LYS A 22 5.21 14.49 -2.35
N VAL A 23 5.14 13.28 -2.88
CA VAL A 23 4.01 12.36 -2.67
C VAL A 23 4.55 10.98 -2.40
N THR A 24 3.96 10.31 -1.43
CA THR A 24 4.21 8.91 -1.14
C THR A 24 2.86 8.25 -0.93
N GLY A 25 2.79 7.15 -0.21
CA GLY A 25 1.52 6.52 0.07
C GLY A 25 1.67 5.12 0.59
N ALA A 26 0.54 4.42 0.62
CA ALA A 26 0.49 3.03 1.01
C ALA A 26 -0.09 2.21 -0.12
N THR A 27 0.39 0.98 -0.25
CA THR A 27 -0.04 0.03 -1.26
C THR A 27 -0.40 -1.28 -0.59
N VAL A 28 -1.59 -1.77 -0.85
CA VAL A 28 -2.00 -3.11 -0.44
C VAL A 28 -1.91 -3.99 -1.67
N HIS A 29 -1.14 -5.06 -1.57
CA HIS A 29 -0.92 -5.96 -2.70
C HIS A 29 -0.97 -7.41 -2.23
N PHE A 30 -1.21 -8.32 -3.17
CA PHE A 30 -1.06 -9.73 -2.88
C PHE A 30 0.43 -10.07 -2.73
N VAL A 31 0.73 -10.97 -1.83
CA VAL A 31 2.10 -11.48 -1.69
C VAL A 31 2.22 -12.75 -2.53
N ASP A 32 3.19 -12.75 -3.43
CA ASP A 32 3.40 -13.86 -4.37
C ASP A 32 4.75 -14.50 -4.11
N SER A 33 4.75 -15.80 -3.81
CA SER A 33 5.95 -16.66 -3.74
C SER A 33 7.13 -16.04 -2.99
N GLY A 34 6.86 -15.30 -1.93
CA GLY A 34 7.90 -14.67 -1.11
C GLY A 34 8.52 -13.42 -1.70
N MET A 35 8.00 -12.93 -2.83
CA MET A 35 8.43 -11.66 -3.43
C MET A 35 7.35 -10.60 -3.26
N ASP A 36 7.77 -9.36 -3.05
CA ASP A 36 6.85 -8.25 -2.85
C ASP A 36 6.39 -7.66 -4.18
N THR A 37 6.04 -8.53 -5.11
CA THR A 37 5.70 -8.13 -6.47
C THR A 37 4.30 -8.59 -6.90
N GLY A 38 3.47 -8.96 -5.94
CA GLY A 38 2.11 -9.38 -6.25
C GLY A 38 1.26 -8.24 -6.77
N PRO A 39 0.13 -8.56 -7.41
CA PRO A 39 -0.77 -7.54 -7.96
C PRO A 39 -1.27 -6.58 -6.89
N ILE A 40 -1.36 -5.31 -7.26
CA ILE A 40 -1.83 -4.26 -6.35
C ILE A 40 -3.35 -4.33 -6.23
N ILE A 41 -3.84 -4.26 -5.00
CA ILE A 41 -5.27 -4.26 -4.72
C ILE A 41 -5.77 -2.83 -4.57
N LEU A 42 -5.16 -2.07 -3.67
CA LEU A 42 -5.52 -0.67 -3.43
C LEU A 42 -4.28 0.16 -3.14
N GLN A 43 -4.35 1.44 -3.49
CA GLN A 43 -3.32 2.40 -3.17
C GLN A 43 -3.96 3.69 -2.68
N LYS A 44 -3.27 4.39 -1.80
CA LYS A 44 -3.69 5.71 -1.36
C LYS A 44 -2.47 6.60 -1.24
N ALA A 45 -2.55 7.76 -1.89
CA ALA A 45 -1.48 8.75 -1.88
C ALA A 45 -1.51 9.57 -0.60
N VAL A 46 -0.34 9.94 -0.12
CA VAL A 46 -0.15 10.81 1.04
C VAL A 46 0.89 11.84 0.69
N GLU A 47 0.61 13.10 0.98
CA GLU A 47 1.54 14.18 0.71
C GLU A 47 2.68 14.18 1.73
N VAL A 48 3.90 14.37 1.24
CA VAL A 48 5.07 14.56 2.07
C VAL A 48 5.15 16.03 2.45
N GLN A 49 5.23 16.31 3.74
CA GLN A 49 5.28 17.67 4.24
C GLN A 49 6.71 18.10 4.49
N GLN A 50 6.96 19.39 4.36
CA GLN A 50 8.27 19.95 4.62
C GLN A 50 8.64 19.70 6.08
N GLY A 51 9.86 19.21 6.31
CA GLY A 51 10.31 18.89 7.64
C GLY A 51 9.96 17.50 8.14
N ASP A 52 9.34 16.67 7.30
CA ASP A 52 9.03 15.31 7.69
C ASP A 52 10.29 14.51 7.98
N THR A 53 10.22 13.69 9.03
CA THR A 53 11.21 12.66 9.31
C THR A 53 10.65 11.32 8.84
N PRO A 54 11.49 10.29 8.66
CA PRO A 54 10.96 8.96 8.31
C PRO A 54 9.88 8.49 9.28
N LYS A 55 10.05 8.78 10.56
CA LYS A 55 9.09 8.36 11.58
C LYS A 55 7.76 9.10 11.47
N SER A 56 7.80 10.42 11.28
CA SER A 56 6.56 11.21 11.15
C SER A 56 5.84 10.86 9.87
N LEU A 57 6.58 10.62 8.79
CA LEU A 57 5.98 10.22 7.52
C LEU A 57 5.35 8.83 7.63
N GLN A 58 6.04 7.89 8.27
CA GLN A 58 5.49 6.55 8.48
C GLN A 58 4.18 6.61 9.25
N GLN A 59 4.13 7.40 10.31
CA GLN A 59 2.92 7.53 11.12
C GLN A 59 1.78 8.13 10.31
N ARG A 60 2.05 9.17 9.51
CA ARG A 60 1.01 9.77 8.68
C ARG A 60 0.51 8.79 7.62
N VAL A 61 1.40 8.05 6.98
CA VAL A 61 1.01 7.05 5.99
C VAL A 61 0.15 5.97 6.64
N MET A 62 0.50 5.53 7.86
CA MET A 62 -0.32 4.56 8.57
C MET A 62 -1.71 5.11 8.86
N GLU A 63 -1.79 6.32 9.40
CA GLU A 63 -3.07 6.90 9.81
C GLU A 63 -3.94 7.30 8.64
N GLU A 64 -3.36 7.88 7.60
CA GLU A 64 -4.13 8.41 6.49
C GLU A 64 -4.36 7.41 5.37
N ALA A 65 -3.53 6.39 5.28
CA ALA A 65 -3.61 5.44 4.18
C ALA A 65 -3.79 4.00 4.67
N GLU A 66 -2.80 3.43 5.35
CA GLU A 66 -2.83 2.00 5.67
C GLU A 66 -4.06 1.59 6.47
N TRP A 67 -4.37 2.33 7.52
CA TRP A 67 -5.52 2.01 8.38
C TRP A 67 -6.86 2.15 7.66
N LYS A 68 -6.88 2.86 6.55
CA LYS A 68 -8.08 3.02 5.73
C LYS A 68 -8.18 1.97 4.65
N ILE A 69 -7.09 1.75 3.91
CA ILE A 69 -7.16 0.86 2.75
C ILE A 69 -7.02 -0.61 3.11
N LEU A 70 -6.37 -0.96 4.22
CA LEU A 70 -6.23 -2.36 4.58
C LEU A 70 -7.57 -3.02 4.90
N PRO A 71 -8.40 -2.46 5.79
CA PRO A 71 -9.73 -3.04 6.02
C PRO A 71 -10.57 -3.05 4.74
N GLN A 72 -10.44 -2.04 3.91
CA GLN A 72 -11.19 -1.93 2.66
C GLN A 72 -10.77 -3.04 1.69
N ALA A 73 -9.46 -3.31 1.57
CA ALA A 73 -8.96 -4.37 0.71
C ALA A 73 -9.43 -5.75 1.21
N ILE A 74 -9.36 -5.98 2.51
CA ILE A 74 -9.80 -7.25 3.11
C ILE A 74 -11.29 -7.46 2.84
N ASP A 75 -12.08 -6.40 2.99
CA ASP A 75 -13.51 -6.46 2.75
C ASP A 75 -13.84 -6.81 1.29
N LEU A 76 -13.13 -6.18 0.36
CA LEU A 76 -13.31 -6.46 -1.07
C LEU A 76 -12.98 -7.92 -1.40
N ILE A 77 -11.92 -8.44 -0.81
CA ILE A 77 -11.53 -9.84 -1.00
C ILE A 77 -12.59 -10.76 -0.42
N ALA A 78 -13.07 -10.46 0.78
CA ALA A 78 -14.09 -11.27 1.44
C ALA A 78 -15.40 -11.32 0.66
N GLN A 79 -15.70 -10.25 -0.08
CA GLN A 79 -16.89 -10.19 -0.92
C GLN A 79 -16.71 -10.89 -2.26
N GLY A 80 -15.52 -11.40 -2.55
CA GLY A 80 -15.23 -12.05 -3.83
C GLY A 80 -15.19 -11.07 -5.00
N ARG A 81 -14.93 -9.80 -4.75
CA ARG A 81 -14.94 -8.76 -5.77
C ARG A 81 -13.58 -8.51 -6.40
N VAL A 82 -12.55 -9.19 -5.94
CA VAL A 82 -11.18 -8.99 -6.43
C VAL A 82 -10.79 -10.15 -7.32
N THR A 83 -10.40 -9.83 -8.55
CA THR A 83 -9.96 -10.80 -9.54
C THR A 83 -8.62 -10.36 -10.11
N VAL A 84 -7.74 -11.29 -10.41
CA VAL A 84 -6.45 -10.99 -11.05
C VAL A 84 -6.47 -11.50 -12.47
N VAL A 85 -6.22 -10.61 -13.42
CA VAL A 85 -6.16 -10.94 -14.86
C VAL A 85 -4.89 -10.32 -15.42
N ASP A 86 -4.05 -11.17 -16.03
CA ASP A 86 -2.78 -10.74 -16.63
C ASP A 86 -1.90 -9.94 -15.65
N GLY A 87 -1.83 -10.38 -14.40
CA GLY A 87 -1.03 -9.72 -13.38
C GLY A 87 -1.59 -8.43 -12.82
N LYS A 88 -2.79 -8.07 -13.23
CA LYS A 88 -3.45 -6.85 -12.77
C LYS A 88 -4.71 -7.17 -12.00
N THR A 89 -4.95 -6.42 -10.94
CA THR A 89 -6.14 -6.61 -10.11
C THR A 89 -7.32 -5.86 -10.71
N ILE A 90 -8.45 -6.55 -10.80
CA ILE A 90 -9.71 -5.97 -11.24
C ILE A 90 -10.70 -6.06 -10.08
N ILE A 91 -11.31 -4.94 -9.75
CA ILE A 91 -12.29 -4.88 -8.66
C ILE A 91 -13.68 -4.68 -9.25
N ALA A 92 -14.54 -5.65 -8.98
CA ALA A 92 -15.93 -5.58 -9.44
C ALA A 92 -16.71 -4.58 -8.59
N SER A 93 -17.53 -3.81 -9.24
CA SER A 93 -18.40 -2.85 -8.54
C SER A 93 -19.71 -3.46 -8.09
#